data_f82221a0f44f1f0fb50f9d442d87b84e
#
_entry.id   f82221a0f44f1f0fb50f9d442d87b84e
#
_cell.length_a   1.000
_cell.length_b   1.000
_cell.length_c   1.000
_cell.angle_alpha   90.00
_cell.angle_beta   90.00
_cell.angle_gamma   90.00
#
_symmetry.space_group_name_H-M   'P 1'
#
loop_
_entity.id
_entity.type
_entity.pdbx_description
1 polymer ?
#
loop_
_entity_poly.entity_id
_entity_poly.type
_entity_poly.pdbx_seq_one_letter_code
_entity_poly.pdbx_strand_id
1 'polypeptide(L)'
;ISADGKRIMWAVAGGRGFSNKAVCYTDDEGKTWQKSIFTDSSGNSADEHNVKIFSDYYNSDLFFAIAERGNLGLYISRDKGATFREVSIKTDIKCPRYAHYQLSRQPDKSGVFWLANGIKGLYRFEIKSDSVWISDILPKDRINCIGFGKGLEETPAMYVTGNISGEYGFYISDDLGESFARINTDRQQYGVIHSICGDMREHGVFCLATGSHGLMFGRQKSLAKP
;
A
#
# COMPACT_ATOMS: atom_id res chain seq x y z
N ILE A 1 4.96 0.72 12.16
CA ILE A 1 5.52 1.58 13.21
C ILE A 1 5.08 3.01 12.94
N SER A 2 4.80 3.83 13.97
CA SER A 2 4.44 5.24 13.83
C SER A 2 5.58 6.08 13.24
N ALA A 3 5.26 7.28 12.72
CA ALA A 3 6.24 8.17 12.11
C ALA A 3 7.37 8.59 13.09
N ASP A 4 7.05 8.73 14.37
CA ASP A 4 8.02 9.04 15.43
C ASP A 4 8.78 7.81 15.96
N GLY A 5 8.50 6.63 15.43
CA GLY A 5 9.14 5.37 15.80
C GLY A 5 8.74 4.79 17.17
N LYS A 6 7.82 5.42 17.88
CA LYS A 6 7.52 5.07 19.29
C LYS A 6 6.46 3.98 19.41
N ARG A 7 5.44 3.98 18.54
CA ARG A 7 4.37 2.98 18.57
C ARG A 7 4.59 1.90 17.52
N ILE A 8 4.52 0.66 17.95
CA ILE A 8 4.50 -0.51 17.07
C ILE A 8 3.09 -1.09 17.05
N MET A 9 2.57 -1.36 15.86
CA MET A 9 1.28 -2.04 15.70
C MET A 9 1.47 -3.40 15.08
N TRP A 10 0.64 -4.34 15.49
CA TRP A 10 0.62 -5.70 14.98
C TRP A 10 -0.81 -6.17 14.71
N ALA A 11 -1.09 -6.50 13.44
CA ALA A 11 -2.30 -7.23 13.08
C ALA A 11 -2.02 -8.73 13.24
N VAL A 12 -2.61 -9.34 14.24
CA VAL A 12 -2.47 -10.77 14.49
C VAL A 12 -3.32 -11.53 13.48
N ALA A 13 -2.67 -12.13 12.47
CA ALA A 13 -3.34 -13.05 11.56
C ALA A 13 -3.62 -14.37 12.30
N GLY A 14 -4.88 -14.64 12.62
CA GLY A 14 -5.27 -15.91 13.19
C GLY A 14 -5.27 -17.02 12.14
N GLY A 15 -4.59 -18.14 12.43
CA GLY A 15 -4.77 -19.38 11.66
C GLY A 15 -6.19 -19.97 11.86
N ARG A 16 -6.53 -21.03 11.11
CA ARG A 16 -7.79 -21.76 11.33
C ARG A 16 -7.85 -22.24 12.78
N GLY A 17 -8.90 -21.84 13.50
CA GLY A 17 -9.16 -22.27 14.88
C GLY A 17 -8.71 -21.31 16.00
N PHE A 18 -8.05 -20.18 15.68
CA PHE A 18 -7.73 -19.19 16.70
C PHE A 18 -8.84 -18.12 16.78
N SER A 19 -9.48 -18.03 17.94
CA SER A 19 -10.54 -17.06 18.23
C SER A 19 -10.02 -15.64 18.56
N ASN A 20 -8.72 -15.50 18.81
CA ASN A 20 -8.13 -14.25 19.29
C ASN A 20 -7.42 -13.48 18.16
N LYS A 21 -8.16 -13.16 17.12
CA LYS A 21 -7.68 -12.25 16.09
C LYS A 21 -7.83 -10.83 16.61
N ALA A 22 -6.78 -10.05 16.62
CA ALA A 22 -6.80 -8.69 17.11
C ALA A 22 -5.75 -7.85 16.42
N VAL A 23 -6.02 -6.56 16.35
CA VAL A 23 -5.01 -5.55 16.12
C VAL A 23 -4.55 -5.08 17.47
N CYS A 24 -3.25 -5.11 17.71
CA CYS A 24 -2.62 -4.70 18.95
C CYS A 24 -1.55 -3.65 18.73
N TYR A 25 -1.27 -2.88 19.76
CA TYR A 25 -0.18 -1.92 19.76
C TYR A 25 0.62 -1.94 21.06
N THR A 26 1.86 -1.46 20.97
CA THR A 26 2.76 -1.29 22.10
C THR A 26 3.48 0.04 21.99
N ASP A 27 3.77 0.69 23.15
CA ASP A 27 4.56 1.91 23.30
C ASP A 27 5.84 1.66 24.11
N ASP A 28 6.10 0.42 24.51
CA ASP A 28 7.19 0.00 25.39
C ASP A 28 8.06 -1.10 24.78
N GLU A 29 8.23 -1.07 23.45
CA GLU A 29 9.06 -2.03 22.69
C GLU A 29 8.57 -3.49 22.80
N GLY A 30 7.25 -3.68 22.98
CA GLY A 30 6.65 -5.02 23.02
C GLY A 30 6.58 -5.65 24.40
N LYS A 31 6.92 -4.94 25.49
CA LYS A 31 6.78 -5.45 26.86
C LYS A 31 5.34 -5.61 27.26
N THR A 32 4.49 -4.66 26.86
CA THR A 32 3.03 -4.74 27.04
C THR A 32 2.31 -4.47 25.73
N TRP A 33 1.15 -5.12 25.53
CA TRP A 33 0.34 -4.97 24.34
C TRP A 33 -1.10 -4.61 24.72
N GLN A 34 -1.67 -3.63 24.00
CA GLN A 34 -3.05 -3.20 24.13
C GLN A 34 -3.79 -3.51 22.83
N LYS A 35 -5.09 -3.85 22.96
CA LYS A 35 -5.94 -4.14 21.81
C LYS A 35 -6.50 -2.83 21.23
N SER A 36 -6.43 -2.65 19.92
CA SER A 36 -7.11 -1.56 19.21
C SER A 36 -8.62 -1.82 19.16
N ILE A 37 -9.40 -0.76 19.20
CA ILE A 37 -10.86 -0.79 19.12
C ILE A 37 -11.27 -0.39 17.69
N PHE A 38 -12.13 -1.19 17.08
CA PHE A 38 -12.70 -0.89 15.77
C PHE A 38 -14.18 -0.56 15.91
N THR A 39 -14.63 0.47 15.18
CA THR A 39 -16.03 0.86 15.06
C THR A 39 -16.44 1.00 13.61
N ASP A 40 -17.69 0.63 13.31
CA ASP A 40 -18.28 0.89 12.00
C ASP A 40 -18.54 2.39 11.80
N SER A 41 -19.02 2.76 10.62
CA SER A 41 -19.32 4.15 10.28
C SER A 41 -20.43 4.78 11.14
N SER A 42 -21.27 3.95 11.78
CA SER A 42 -22.34 4.36 12.71
C SER A 42 -21.85 4.46 14.16
N GLY A 43 -20.61 4.02 14.44
CA GLY A 43 -20.02 4.03 15.78
C GLY A 43 -20.24 2.76 16.59
N ASN A 44 -20.87 1.71 16.02
CA ASN A 44 -21.00 0.43 16.70
C ASN A 44 -19.68 -0.34 16.68
N SER A 45 -19.50 -1.23 17.65
CA SER A 45 -18.31 -2.10 17.68
C SER A 45 -18.23 -2.95 16.42
N ALA A 46 -17.07 -2.96 15.79
CA ALA A 46 -16.74 -3.79 14.64
C ALA A 46 -15.68 -4.81 15.04
N ASP A 47 -15.95 -6.10 14.75
CA ASP A 47 -14.98 -7.18 15.00
C ASP A 47 -14.07 -7.37 13.78
N GLU A 48 -13.05 -6.51 13.68
CA GLU A 48 -12.10 -6.57 12.58
C GLU A 48 -10.87 -7.37 12.95
N HIS A 49 -10.57 -8.37 12.14
CA HIS A 49 -9.48 -9.29 12.43
C HIS A 49 -8.65 -9.71 11.19
N ASN A 50 -9.09 -9.38 9.98
CA ASN A 50 -8.32 -9.61 8.76
C ASN A 50 -8.03 -8.27 8.11
N VAL A 51 -7.11 -7.53 8.71
CA VAL A 51 -6.76 -6.19 8.25
C VAL A 51 -5.26 -6.11 7.96
N LYS A 52 -4.92 -5.31 6.94
CA LYS A 52 -3.56 -4.82 6.74
C LYS A 52 -3.47 -3.43 7.31
N ILE A 53 -2.49 -3.20 8.17
CA ILE A 53 -2.27 -1.93 8.86
C ILE A 53 -1.03 -1.26 8.31
N PHE A 54 -1.09 0.04 8.18
CA PHE A 54 0.06 0.88 7.87
C PHE A 54 -0.09 2.26 8.54
N SER A 55 1.05 2.87 8.82
CA SER A 55 1.12 4.22 9.42
C SER A 55 1.31 5.27 8.34
N ASP A 56 1.03 6.52 8.65
CA ASP A 56 1.51 7.65 7.86
C ASP A 56 3.03 7.84 8.02
N TYR A 57 3.71 8.49 7.07
CA TYR A 57 5.14 8.76 7.16
C TYR A 57 5.47 9.99 8.04
N TYR A 58 4.55 10.93 8.16
CA TYR A 58 4.79 12.23 8.77
C TYR A 58 3.96 12.47 10.03
N ASN A 59 2.77 11.86 10.08
CA ASN A 59 1.85 12.04 11.19
C ASN A 59 1.81 10.78 12.05
N SER A 60 2.41 10.84 13.23
CA SER A 60 2.48 9.71 14.19
C SER A 60 1.11 9.27 14.70
N ASP A 61 0.11 10.13 14.65
CA ASP A 61 -1.24 9.83 15.14
C ASP A 61 -2.08 9.10 14.08
N LEU A 62 -1.64 9.15 12.81
CA LEU A 62 -2.42 8.68 11.66
C LEU A 62 -2.03 7.26 11.26
N PHE A 63 -3.00 6.34 11.37
CA PHE A 63 -2.90 4.97 10.91
C PHE A 63 -4.08 4.59 10.04
N PHE A 64 -3.86 3.63 9.14
CA PHE A 64 -4.87 3.10 8.24
C PHE A 64 -4.96 1.59 8.41
N ALA A 65 -6.16 1.06 8.27
CA ALA A 65 -6.38 -0.37 8.19
C ALA A 65 -7.32 -0.68 7.02
N ILE A 66 -6.95 -1.68 6.23
CA ILE A 66 -7.79 -2.19 5.15
C ILE A 66 -8.28 -3.57 5.52
N ALA A 67 -9.61 -3.73 5.55
CA ALA A 67 -10.28 -4.99 5.82
C ALA A 67 -10.60 -5.72 4.52
N GLU A 68 -10.31 -7.03 4.51
CA GLU A 68 -10.54 -7.95 3.38
C GLU A 68 -11.92 -8.57 3.49
N ARG A 69 -12.96 -7.89 3.00
CA ARG A 69 -14.36 -8.33 3.07
C ARG A 69 -15.00 -8.63 1.71
N GLY A 70 -14.19 -8.80 0.65
CA GLY A 70 -14.65 -8.84 -0.73
C GLY A 70 -14.70 -7.47 -1.38
N ASN A 71 -15.29 -6.48 -0.71
CA ASN A 71 -15.14 -5.07 -1.04
C ASN A 71 -14.15 -4.41 -0.07
N LEU A 72 -13.59 -3.27 -0.47
CA LEU A 72 -12.68 -2.49 0.34
C LEU A 72 -13.39 -1.97 1.61
N GLY A 73 -12.93 -2.36 2.77
CA GLY A 73 -13.24 -1.73 4.05
C GLY A 73 -12.06 -0.88 4.49
N LEU A 74 -12.24 0.43 4.61
CA LEU A 74 -11.20 1.35 5.06
C LEU A 74 -11.50 1.86 6.44
N TYR A 75 -10.53 1.73 7.34
CA TYR A 75 -10.55 2.27 8.68
C TYR A 75 -9.43 3.28 8.86
N ILE A 76 -9.71 4.36 9.58
CA ILE A 76 -8.73 5.38 9.92
C ILE A 76 -8.66 5.54 11.43
N SER A 77 -7.44 5.59 11.93
CA SER A 77 -7.12 6.01 13.30
C SER A 77 -6.43 7.37 13.27
N ARG A 78 -6.76 8.23 14.24
CA ARG A 78 -6.14 9.54 14.48
C ARG A 78 -5.58 9.66 15.90
N ASP A 79 -5.45 8.54 16.59
CA ASP A 79 -5.00 8.39 17.97
C ASP A 79 -3.92 7.31 18.12
N LYS A 80 -3.02 7.28 17.16
CA LYS A 80 -1.89 6.32 17.11
C LYS A 80 -2.33 4.87 17.02
N GLY A 81 -3.49 4.58 16.42
CA GLY A 81 -3.96 3.21 16.25
C GLY A 81 -4.67 2.64 17.49
N ALA A 82 -4.99 3.45 18.51
CA ALA A 82 -5.76 2.99 19.64
C ALA A 82 -7.22 2.72 19.24
N THR A 83 -7.82 3.61 18.44
CA THR A 83 -9.13 3.41 17.86
C THR A 83 -9.13 3.55 16.34
N PHE A 84 -9.90 2.71 15.67
CA PHE A 84 -10.09 2.75 14.22
C PHE A 84 -11.58 2.91 13.91
N ARG A 85 -11.91 3.89 13.10
CA ARG A 85 -13.27 4.13 12.63
C ARG A 85 -13.40 3.83 11.14
N GLU A 86 -14.42 3.07 10.77
CA GLU A 86 -14.73 2.81 9.36
C GLU A 86 -15.14 4.09 8.65
N VAL A 87 -14.55 4.31 7.49
CA VAL A 87 -14.92 5.39 6.59
C VAL A 87 -15.94 4.86 5.59
N SER A 88 -17.09 5.50 5.52
CA SER A 88 -18.08 5.20 4.49
C SER A 88 -17.57 5.68 3.13
N ILE A 89 -17.05 4.76 2.35
CA ILE A 89 -16.65 5.01 0.97
C ILE A 89 -17.60 4.30 0.01
N LYS A 90 -18.19 5.07 -0.89
CA LYS A 90 -19.01 4.51 -1.98
C LYS A 90 -18.07 4.05 -3.08
N THR A 91 -17.67 2.80 -3.04
CA THR A 91 -16.76 2.22 -4.03
C THR A 91 -17.07 0.74 -4.26
N ASP A 92 -16.83 0.29 -5.49
CA ASP A 92 -16.86 -1.11 -5.88
C ASP A 92 -15.46 -1.74 -5.93
N ILE A 93 -14.45 -1.06 -5.36
CA ILE A 93 -13.09 -1.57 -5.29
C ILE A 93 -13.10 -2.92 -4.58
N LYS A 94 -12.64 -3.95 -5.28
CA LYS A 94 -12.56 -5.30 -4.73
C LYS A 94 -11.29 -5.47 -3.93
N CYS A 95 -11.44 -5.98 -2.71
CA CYS A 95 -10.36 -6.48 -1.87
C CYS A 95 -10.72 -7.89 -1.44
N PRO A 96 -10.66 -8.87 -2.37
CA PRO A 96 -11.04 -10.24 -2.03
C PRO A 96 -10.04 -10.82 -1.02
N ARG A 97 -10.57 -11.63 -0.13
CA ARG A 97 -9.80 -12.39 0.84
C ARG A 97 -8.74 -13.23 0.13
N TYR A 98 -7.51 -13.17 0.59
CA TYR A 98 -6.34 -13.83 -0.01
C TYR A 98 -5.88 -13.27 -1.37
N ALA A 99 -6.39 -12.13 -1.82
CA ALA A 99 -5.82 -11.48 -2.99
C ALA A 99 -4.43 -10.89 -2.67
N HIS A 100 -3.53 -11.00 -3.62
CA HIS A 100 -2.29 -10.27 -3.56
C HIS A 100 -2.58 -8.81 -3.93
N TYR A 101 -2.74 -7.96 -2.93
CA TYR A 101 -2.78 -6.52 -3.12
C TYR A 101 -1.66 -5.87 -2.33
N GLN A 102 -1.15 -4.79 -2.86
CA GLN A 102 -0.10 -4.01 -2.23
C GLN A 102 -0.56 -2.58 -1.96
N LEU A 103 -0.23 -2.14 -0.76
CA LEU A 103 -0.41 -0.76 -0.32
C LEU A 103 0.95 -0.09 -0.28
N SER A 104 1.00 1.15 -0.74
CA SER A 104 2.19 1.98 -0.62
C SER A 104 1.81 3.39 -0.21
N ARG A 105 2.52 3.93 0.78
CA ARG A 105 2.36 5.32 1.21
C ARG A 105 3.11 6.22 0.26
N GLN A 106 2.56 7.39 -0.05
CA GLN A 106 3.25 8.38 -0.85
C GLN A 106 4.33 9.08 0.00
N PRO A 107 5.62 9.06 -0.40
CA PRO A 107 6.70 9.48 0.49
C PRO A 107 6.79 11.00 0.75
N ASP A 108 6.20 11.82 -0.10
CA ASP A 108 6.26 13.29 -0.05
C ASP A 108 4.98 13.92 0.53
N LYS A 109 3.96 13.11 0.88
CA LYS A 109 2.65 13.65 1.27
C LYS A 109 1.99 12.84 2.38
N SER A 110 1.71 13.50 3.50
CA SER A 110 0.91 12.91 4.59
C SER A 110 -0.54 12.67 4.17
N GLY A 111 -1.13 11.59 4.68
CA GLY A 111 -2.52 11.23 4.41
C GLY A 111 -2.76 10.69 3.01
N VAL A 112 -1.72 10.36 2.25
CA VAL A 112 -1.86 9.80 0.91
C VAL A 112 -1.25 8.40 0.83
N PHE A 113 -2.07 7.47 0.31
CA PHE A 113 -1.62 6.12 0.03
C PHE A 113 -2.21 5.58 -1.27
N TRP A 114 -1.61 4.52 -1.78
CA TRP A 114 -1.95 3.89 -3.04
C TRP A 114 -2.24 2.41 -2.84
N LEU A 115 -3.15 1.90 -3.66
CA LEU A 115 -3.57 0.50 -3.65
C LEU A 115 -3.47 -0.08 -5.06
N ALA A 116 -2.61 -1.08 -5.22
CA ALA A 116 -2.61 -2.00 -6.35
C ALA A 116 -3.35 -3.27 -5.91
N ASN A 117 -4.57 -3.51 -6.41
CA ASN A 117 -5.41 -4.58 -5.89
C ASN A 117 -5.23 -5.93 -6.61
N GLY A 118 -4.37 -5.99 -7.63
CA GLY A 118 -4.09 -7.20 -8.38
C GLY A 118 -5.22 -7.69 -9.30
N ILE A 119 -6.33 -6.96 -9.39
CA ILE A 119 -7.50 -7.32 -10.19
C ILE A 119 -7.73 -6.29 -11.28
N LYS A 120 -7.97 -5.04 -10.89
CA LYS A 120 -8.28 -3.94 -11.79
C LYS A 120 -8.06 -2.61 -11.09
N GLY A 121 -7.40 -1.68 -11.77
CA GLY A 121 -7.15 -0.32 -11.29
C GLY A 121 -5.87 -0.17 -10.49
N LEU A 122 -5.45 1.08 -10.40
CA LEU A 122 -4.47 1.61 -9.45
C LEU A 122 -5.12 2.78 -8.75
N TYR A 123 -5.34 2.64 -7.45
CA TYR A 123 -6.14 3.60 -6.70
C TYR A 123 -5.26 4.47 -5.81
N ARG A 124 -5.49 5.78 -5.88
CA ARG A 124 -4.91 6.77 -5.00
C ARG A 124 -5.95 7.23 -3.98
N PHE A 125 -5.61 7.16 -2.72
CA PHE A 125 -6.43 7.62 -1.61
C PHE A 125 -5.82 8.89 -1.00
N GLU A 126 -6.61 9.91 -0.80
CA GLU A 126 -6.20 11.12 -0.11
C GLU A 126 -7.16 11.39 1.05
N ILE A 127 -6.62 11.35 2.26
CA ILE A 127 -7.37 11.57 3.49
C ILE A 127 -7.50 13.06 3.74
N LYS A 128 -8.70 13.53 3.83
CA LYS A 128 -9.04 14.88 4.30
C LYS A 128 -9.51 14.79 5.76
N SER A 129 -9.86 15.94 6.40
CA SER A 129 -10.36 15.93 7.77
C SER A 129 -11.54 14.98 7.96
N ASP A 130 -12.56 15.08 7.11
CA ASP A 130 -13.84 14.38 7.26
C ASP A 130 -14.21 13.47 6.09
N SER A 131 -13.31 13.32 5.11
CA SER A 131 -13.59 12.57 3.88
C SER A 131 -12.34 11.88 3.34
N VAL A 132 -12.57 10.92 2.46
CA VAL A 132 -11.52 10.26 1.69
C VAL A 132 -11.81 10.44 0.21
N TRP A 133 -10.85 10.99 -0.50
CA TRP A 133 -10.91 11.13 -1.94
C TRP A 133 -10.20 9.95 -2.59
N ILE A 134 -10.86 9.32 -3.56
CA ILE A 134 -10.34 8.15 -4.25
C ILE A 134 -10.29 8.47 -5.73
N SER A 135 -9.13 8.29 -6.32
CA SER A 135 -8.90 8.40 -7.76
C SER A 135 -8.46 7.04 -8.32
N ASP A 136 -9.11 6.58 -9.38
CA ASP A 136 -8.67 5.42 -10.14
C ASP A 136 -7.79 5.91 -11.30
N ILE A 137 -6.50 5.66 -11.20
CA ILE A 137 -5.49 6.17 -12.13
C ILE A 137 -5.40 5.28 -13.39
N LEU A 138 -5.59 3.97 -13.23
CA LEU A 138 -5.50 2.99 -14.32
C LEU A 138 -6.76 2.09 -14.35
N PRO A 139 -7.95 2.64 -14.68
CA PRO A 139 -9.23 1.96 -14.48
C PRO A 139 -9.45 0.73 -15.36
N LYS A 140 -8.66 0.54 -16.40
CA LYS A 140 -8.75 -0.58 -17.35
C LYS A 140 -7.67 -1.62 -17.15
N ASP A 141 -6.61 -1.28 -16.42
CA ASP A 141 -5.39 -2.06 -16.31
C ASP A 141 -5.36 -2.89 -15.02
N ARG A 142 -4.47 -3.87 -14.97
CA ARG A 142 -4.27 -4.71 -13.79
C ARG A 142 -2.91 -4.43 -13.20
N ILE A 143 -2.87 -3.82 -12.02
CA ILE A 143 -1.64 -3.52 -11.30
C ILE A 143 -1.52 -4.45 -10.09
N ASN A 144 -0.40 -5.17 -10.01
CA ASN A 144 -0.14 -6.16 -8.97
C ASN A 144 0.63 -5.58 -7.79
N CYS A 145 1.66 -4.78 -8.08
CA CYS A 145 2.52 -4.19 -7.04
C CYS A 145 2.75 -2.71 -7.32
N ILE A 146 2.98 -1.97 -6.24
CA ILE A 146 3.35 -0.55 -6.27
C ILE A 146 4.38 -0.25 -5.18
N GLY A 147 5.37 0.56 -5.52
CA GLY A 147 6.33 1.13 -4.59
C GLY A 147 6.83 2.48 -5.06
N PHE A 148 7.52 3.19 -4.20
CA PHE A 148 8.09 4.49 -4.51
C PHE A 148 9.61 4.46 -4.39
N GLY A 149 10.26 5.42 -5.03
CA GLY A 149 11.68 5.66 -4.97
C GLY A 149 12.00 7.14 -5.22
N LYS A 150 13.29 7.45 -5.33
CA LYS A 150 13.77 8.78 -5.66
C LYS A 150 13.22 9.21 -7.02
N GLY A 151 12.58 10.37 -7.07
CA GLY A 151 12.19 11.01 -8.32
C GLY A 151 13.32 11.82 -8.98
N LEU A 152 13.06 12.29 -10.17
CA LEU A 152 13.96 13.19 -10.89
C LEU A 152 14.06 14.55 -10.21
N GLU A 153 12.95 14.99 -9.65
CA GLU A 153 12.81 16.25 -8.91
C GLU A 153 12.27 15.95 -7.49
N GLU A 154 11.38 16.79 -6.98
CA GLU A 154 10.77 16.62 -5.65
C GLU A 154 9.69 15.56 -5.64
N THR A 155 9.02 15.31 -6.77
CA THR A 155 7.99 14.28 -6.89
C THR A 155 8.62 12.89 -6.87
N PRO A 156 8.18 11.98 -6.00
CA PRO A 156 8.75 10.63 -5.94
C PRO A 156 8.43 9.84 -7.21
N ALA A 157 9.38 9.05 -7.68
CA ALA A 157 9.14 8.10 -8.76
C ALA A 157 8.28 6.94 -8.23
N MET A 158 7.27 6.58 -9.00
CA MET A 158 6.39 5.44 -8.73
C MET A 158 6.84 4.25 -9.58
N TYR A 159 6.97 3.09 -8.95
CA TYR A 159 7.27 1.83 -9.62
C TYR A 159 6.08 0.90 -9.48
N VAL A 160 5.64 0.31 -10.61
CA VAL A 160 4.52 -0.64 -10.59
C VAL A 160 4.85 -1.89 -11.41
N THR A 161 4.19 -2.99 -11.08
CA THR A 161 4.18 -4.20 -11.89
C THR A 161 2.76 -4.57 -12.26
N GLY A 162 2.54 -4.96 -13.50
CA GLY A 162 1.21 -5.32 -13.95
C GLY A 162 1.05 -5.25 -15.47
N ASN A 163 -0.19 -5.31 -15.92
CA ASN A 163 -0.54 -5.07 -17.30
C ASN A 163 -0.99 -3.63 -17.47
N ILE A 164 -0.29 -2.87 -18.29
CA ILE A 164 -0.68 -1.53 -18.72
C ILE A 164 -0.92 -1.57 -20.22
N SER A 165 -2.10 -1.17 -20.65
CA SER A 165 -2.51 -1.21 -22.07
C SER A 165 -2.34 -2.59 -22.74
N GLY A 166 -2.55 -3.66 -21.95
CA GLY A 166 -2.45 -5.05 -22.43
C GLY A 166 -1.05 -5.65 -22.37
N GLU A 167 -0.03 -4.90 -21.98
CA GLU A 167 1.36 -5.36 -21.89
C GLU A 167 1.78 -5.58 -20.43
N TYR A 168 2.20 -6.80 -20.09
CA TYR A 168 2.76 -7.08 -18.75
C TYR A 168 4.19 -6.58 -18.65
N GLY A 169 4.49 -5.85 -17.58
CA GLY A 169 5.83 -5.32 -17.37
C GLY A 169 6.06 -4.74 -15.98
N PHE A 170 7.25 -4.17 -15.85
CA PHE A 170 7.66 -3.28 -14.76
C PHE A 170 7.72 -1.87 -15.33
N TYR A 171 7.11 -0.94 -14.63
CA TYR A 171 6.94 0.43 -15.13
C TYR A 171 7.40 1.42 -14.08
N ILE A 172 7.90 2.56 -14.56
CA ILE A 172 8.18 3.75 -13.76
C ILE A 172 7.26 4.89 -14.22
N SER A 173 6.84 5.70 -13.27
CA SER A 173 6.15 6.97 -13.49
C SER A 173 6.83 8.04 -12.64
N ASP A 174 7.20 9.15 -13.25
CA ASP A 174 7.81 10.31 -12.58
C ASP A 174 6.80 11.44 -12.33
N ASP A 175 5.54 11.21 -12.67
CA ASP A 175 4.42 12.16 -12.64
C ASP A 175 3.20 11.64 -11.84
N LEU A 176 3.44 10.74 -10.87
CA LEU A 176 2.42 10.14 -10.02
C LEU A 176 1.28 9.46 -10.81
N GLY A 177 1.63 8.79 -11.91
CA GLY A 177 0.72 7.94 -12.66
C GLY A 177 0.01 8.62 -13.83
N GLU A 178 0.39 9.83 -14.22
CA GLU A 178 -0.09 10.47 -15.45
C GLU A 178 0.49 9.77 -16.68
N SER A 179 1.74 9.32 -16.60
CA SER A 179 2.38 8.51 -17.62
C SER A 179 3.23 7.38 -17.04
N PHE A 180 3.44 6.31 -17.82
CA PHE A 180 4.21 5.15 -17.42
C PHE A 180 5.19 4.75 -18.53
N ALA A 181 6.46 4.54 -18.17
CA ALA A 181 7.48 3.99 -19.04
C ALA A 181 7.84 2.57 -18.62
N ARG A 182 7.80 1.60 -19.53
CA ARG A 182 8.23 0.23 -19.27
C ARG A 182 9.75 0.18 -19.08
N ILE A 183 10.21 -0.48 -18.00
CA ILE A 183 11.62 -0.54 -17.61
C ILE A 183 12.24 -1.95 -17.73
N ASN A 184 11.48 -2.93 -18.20
CA ASN A 184 11.97 -4.28 -18.47
C ASN A 184 11.71 -4.68 -19.93
N THR A 185 12.41 -5.71 -20.38
CA THR A 185 12.17 -6.36 -21.68
C THR A 185 11.37 -7.66 -21.48
N ASP A 186 10.91 -8.27 -22.57
CA ASP A 186 10.18 -9.54 -22.52
C ASP A 186 11.04 -10.71 -22.00
N ARG A 187 12.36 -10.57 -22.01
CA ARG A 187 13.29 -11.55 -21.41
C ARG A 187 13.45 -11.39 -19.90
N GLN A 188 12.93 -10.34 -19.31
CA GLN A 188 13.07 -9.99 -17.89
C GLN A 188 11.72 -10.04 -17.16
N GLN A 189 11.05 -11.19 -17.23
CA GLN A 189 9.70 -11.34 -16.65
C GLN A 189 9.72 -11.85 -15.21
N TYR A 190 10.66 -12.70 -14.82
CA TYR A 190 10.93 -13.24 -13.48
C TYR A 190 9.73 -13.86 -12.75
N GLY A 191 8.67 -14.26 -13.46
CA GLY A 191 7.49 -14.92 -12.90
C GLY A 191 6.63 -14.01 -12.01
N VAL A 192 6.18 -14.54 -10.88
CA VAL A 192 5.34 -13.78 -9.93
C VAL A 192 6.19 -12.77 -9.19
N ILE A 193 5.77 -11.51 -9.22
CA ILE A 193 6.38 -10.44 -8.43
C ILE A 193 5.51 -10.19 -7.20
N HIS A 194 6.10 -10.27 -6.02
CA HIS A 194 5.43 -10.04 -4.74
C HIS A 194 5.53 -8.59 -4.26
N SER A 195 6.59 -7.90 -4.65
CA SER A 195 6.78 -6.49 -4.28
C SER A 195 7.75 -5.80 -5.24
N ILE A 196 7.59 -4.50 -5.38
CA ILE A 196 8.51 -3.60 -6.07
C ILE A 196 8.72 -2.35 -5.22
N CYS A 197 9.95 -1.85 -5.16
CA CYS A 197 10.26 -0.53 -4.59
C CYS A 197 11.45 0.09 -5.31
N GLY A 198 11.45 1.42 -5.39
CA GLY A 198 12.60 2.19 -5.86
C GLY A 198 13.59 2.47 -4.72
N ASP A 199 14.84 2.73 -5.05
CA ASP A 199 15.82 3.30 -4.12
C ASP A 199 15.44 4.77 -3.84
N MET A 200 15.40 5.15 -2.55
CA MET A 200 15.03 6.51 -2.15
C MET A 200 16.18 7.53 -2.31
N ARG A 201 17.36 7.09 -2.69
CA ARG A 201 18.56 7.93 -2.88
C ARG A 201 18.93 8.10 -4.33
N GLU A 202 18.60 7.14 -5.20
CA GLU A 202 18.99 7.14 -6.60
C GLU A 202 17.79 6.83 -7.51
N HIS A 203 17.47 7.76 -8.42
CA HIS A 203 16.42 7.57 -9.42
C HIS A 203 16.77 6.44 -10.41
N GLY A 204 15.75 5.69 -10.81
CA GLY A 204 15.91 4.60 -11.77
C GLY A 204 16.49 3.30 -11.19
N VAL A 205 16.86 3.29 -9.91
CA VAL A 205 17.26 2.06 -9.19
C VAL A 205 16.07 1.49 -8.45
N PHE A 206 15.84 0.20 -8.60
CA PHE A 206 14.70 -0.48 -7.98
C PHE A 206 15.02 -1.91 -7.57
N CYS A 207 14.20 -2.43 -6.67
CA CYS A 207 14.27 -3.80 -6.17
C CYS A 207 12.94 -4.52 -6.42
N LEU A 208 13.04 -5.80 -6.79
CA LEU A 208 11.90 -6.70 -6.97
C LEU A 208 12.04 -7.88 -6.00
N ALA A 209 10.96 -8.20 -5.30
CA ALA A 209 10.82 -9.47 -4.62
C ALA A 209 10.06 -10.44 -5.54
N THR A 210 10.73 -11.48 -5.99
CA THR A 210 10.19 -12.47 -6.94
C THR A 210 9.80 -13.77 -6.22
N GLY A 211 8.86 -14.51 -6.79
CA GLY A 211 8.43 -15.79 -6.22
C GLY A 211 9.45 -16.93 -6.34
N SER A 212 10.42 -16.82 -7.25
CA SER A 212 11.33 -17.93 -7.58
C SER A 212 12.80 -17.55 -7.70
N HIS A 213 13.14 -16.27 -7.83
CA HIS A 213 14.51 -15.80 -8.05
C HIS A 213 15.06 -14.96 -6.89
N GLY A 214 14.32 -14.88 -5.75
CA GLY A 214 14.72 -14.08 -4.60
C GLY A 214 14.58 -12.57 -4.86
N LEU A 215 15.50 -11.78 -4.31
CA LEU A 215 15.54 -10.33 -4.51
C LEU A 215 16.40 -10.01 -5.73
N MET A 216 15.86 -9.21 -6.60
CA MET A 216 16.53 -8.72 -7.80
C MET A 216 16.64 -7.21 -7.79
N PHE A 217 17.79 -6.69 -8.19
CA PHE A 217 18.03 -5.26 -8.33
C PHE A 217 18.07 -4.91 -9.81
N GLY A 218 17.35 -3.86 -10.17
CA GLY A 218 17.35 -3.28 -11.50
C GLY A 218 17.87 -1.85 -11.46
N ARG A 219 18.49 -1.44 -12.56
CA ARG A 219 18.86 -0.05 -12.84
C ARG A 219 18.33 0.28 -14.22
N GLN A 220 17.52 1.32 -14.30
CA GLN A 220 17.11 1.86 -15.59
C GLN A 220 18.37 2.36 -16.34
N LYS A 221 18.60 1.85 -17.55
CA LYS A 221 19.61 2.43 -18.40
C LYS A 221 19.16 3.85 -18.77
N SER A 222 20.00 4.84 -18.53
CA SER A 222 19.74 6.18 -19.07
C SER A 222 19.47 6.03 -20.56
N LEU A 223 18.27 6.41 -20.99
CA LEU A 223 18.05 6.63 -22.42
C LEU A 223 19.03 7.74 -22.80
N ALA A 224 20.05 7.40 -23.56
CA ALA A 224 20.91 8.41 -24.14
C ALA A 224 19.97 9.36 -24.87
N LYS A 225 19.93 10.62 -24.43
CA LYS A 225 19.24 11.66 -25.22
C LYS A 225 19.84 11.62 -26.60
N PRO A 226 19.02 11.49 -27.66
CA PRO A 226 19.51 11.57 -29.04
C PRO A 226 20.15 12.90 -29.34
#